data_57d6e8cf63e569903d4fdbc7388e51eb
#
_entry.id   57d6e8cf63e569903d4fdbc7388e51eb
#
_cell.length_a   1.000
_cell.length_b   1.000
_cell.length_c   1.000
_cell.angle_alpha   90.00
_cell.angle_beta   90.00
_cell.angle_gamma   90.00
#
_symmetry.space_group_name_H-M   'P 1'
#
loop_
_entity.id
_entity.type
_entity.pdbx_description
1 polymer ?
#
loop_
_entity_poly.entity_id
_entity_poly.type
_entity_poly.pdbx_seq_one_letter_code
_entity_poly.pdbx_strand_id
1 'polypeptide(L)'
;MQTLKSKVLIAASALVLGFSTISCKDNAKNIDVIKPDLTFFVLSNGSQLLKINANNSATATATTPITGLLPSDLLTAIDFRPATGELYGVSSQSRIYVINQETGVARVIGTTALNPTISGTAVGLDFNPTVDRIRLVTNTGQNLRLHPETGAVVATDMAINGGSSPKIESVAYTNNTAGSTTTVLYDLDSQTDKLYKQDPPNNGVLVEVGAFGTDISMSAGFDINPAGDVALAAVMVSSKWELHQIDLMTGKSTKLGDLPTGNITGLAIPTSPVAYAIDETNNLLIFNFLNIGTPISKAITGLQTGETIVGIDMRPATGQLYALGSTSRLYVLNTSSGAAAVIGTVPFATLLAGTSFGFDFNPTVDRIRCISNTGQNLRLQPETGLIAAIDGILNPGTPSVTASAYTNNFAGATTTVLFNIDNVTDKLNRQDPPNNGTQVEVGALGINVEAVSGFDITSRSGVGYAALKVGDKSALYTINLTSGMATKLADMPNSVRAFAVGLGF
;
A
#
# COMPACT_ATOMS: atom_id res chain seq x y z
N MET A 1 -23.41 63.10 75.74
CA MET A 1 -24.03 64.41 75.50
C MET A 1 -24.59 64.47 74.13
N GLN A 2 -25.89 64.67 74.06
CA GLN A 2 -26.73 65.08 72.94
C GLN A 2 -26.71 64.31 71.62
N THR A 3 -27.68 63.50 71.50
CA THR A 3 -28.60 63.10 70.44
C THR A 3 -28.90 64.17 69.39
N LEU A 4 -28.84 63.76 68.10
CA LEU A 4 -29.68 64.40 67.10
C LEU A 4 -30.27 63.32 66.20
N LYS A 5 -31.60 63.16 66.27
CA LYS A 5 -32.39 62.31 65.34
C LYS A 5 -32.65 63.12 64.07
N SER A 6 -32.39 62.57 62.92
CA SER A 6 -32.88 63.11 61.68
C SER A 6 -33.73 62.04 60.95
N LYS A 7 -34.96 62.41 60.64
CA LYS A 7 -35.99 61.67 59.93
C LYS A 7 -35.65 61.69 58.44
N VAL A 8 -35.61 60.52 57.81
CA VAL A 8 -35.53 60.42 56.34
C VAL A 8 -36.90 59.96 55.82
N LEU A 9 -37.43 60.78 54.96
CA LEU A 9 -38.69 60.62 54.23
C LEU A 9 -38.46 59.54 53.16
N ILE A 10 -39.32 58.49 53.07
CA ILE A 10 -39.34 57.49 52.05
C ILE A 10 -40.21 57.96 50.89
N ALA A 11 -39.64 58.28 49.75
CA ALA A 11 -40.37 58.50 48.50
C ALA A 11 -40.35 57.17 47.72
N ALA A 12 -41.53 56.58 47.56
CA ALA A 12 -41.71 55.40 46.73
C ALA A 12 -41.73 55.78 45.21
N SER A 13 -40.71 55.45 44.45
CA SER A 13 -40.72 55.57 43.03
C SER A 13 -41.01 54.19 42.43
N ALA A 14 -42.14 54.02 41.77
CA ALA A 14 -42.52 52.86 41.06
C ALA A 14 -41.67 52.78 39.77
N LEU A 15 -40.75 51.84 39.69
CA LEU A 15 -39.96 51.55 38.52
C LEU A 15 -40.69 50.49 37.69
N VAL A 16 -41.24 50.86 36.53
CA VAL A 16 -41.81 49.94 35.53
C VAL A 16 -40.67 49.29 34.79
N LEU A 17 -40.38 47.99 35.08
CA LEU A 17 -39.45 47.19 34.33
C LEU A 17 -40.15 46.73 33.03
N GLY A 18 -39.78 47.36 31.91
CA GLY A 18 -40.09 46.86 30.60
C GLY A 18 -39.24 45.62 30.29
N PHE A 19 -39.85 44.44 30.25
CA PHE A 19 -39.20 43.25 29.71
C PHE A 19 -39.06 43.40 28.18
N SER A 20 -37.90 43.83 27.72
CA SER A 20 -37.47 43.65 26.33
C SER A 20 -37.03 42.20 26.16
N THR A 21 -37.81 41.38 25.50
CA THR A 21 -37.39 40.07 25.01
C THR A 21 -36.27 40.27 23.96
N ILE A 22 -35.02 40.16 24.37
CA ILE A 22 -33.91 40.01 23.45
C ILE A 22 -34.05 38.61 22.87
N SER A 23 -34.63 38.52 21.67
CA SER A 23 -34.51 37.33 20.80
C SER A 23 -33.04 37.19 20.44
N CYS A 24 -32.30 36.36 21.14
CA CYS A 24 -31.04 35.83 20.64
C CYS A 24 -31.38 35.06 19.37
N LYS A 25 -31.17 35.65 18.19
CA LYS A 25 -30.94 34.89 16.99
C LYS A 25 -29.62 34.18 17.23
N ASP A 26 -29.66 32.88 17.48
CA ASP A 26 -28.51 32.00 17.37
C ASP A 26 -28.01 32.12 15.93
N ASN A 27 -27.07 33.03 15.71
CA ASN A 27 -26.15 32.93 14.58
C ASN A 27 -25.27 31.75 14.91
N ALA A 28 -25.77 30.54 14.66
CA ALA A 28 -24.90 29.38 14.48
C ALA A 28 -23.94 29.79 13.36
N LYS A 29 -22.74 30.22 13.72
CA LYS A 29 -21.65 30.33 12.75
C LYS A 29 -21.53 28.94 12.14
N ASN A 30 -21.88 28.82 10.87
CA ASN A 30 -21.43 27.66 10.10
C ASN A 30 -19.91 27.61 10.27
N ILE A 31 -19.45 26.74 11.17
CA ILE A 31 -18.04 26.39 11.22
C ILE A 31 -17.83 25.60 9.96
N ASP A 32 -17.21 26.22 8.96
CA ASP A 32 -16.84 25.52 7.74
C ASP A 32 -15.99 24.31 8.15
N VAL A 33 -16.48 23.11 7.84
CA VAL A 33 -15.76 21.87 8.09
C VAL A 33 -14.51 21.89 7.21
N ILE A 34 -13.33 21.90 7.83
CA ILE A 34 -12.07 21.79 7.11
C ILE A 34 -12.01 20.37 6.51
N LYS A 35 -12.06 20.31 5.18
CA LYS A 35 -12.00 19.06 4.45
C LYS A 35 -10.55 18.73 4.12
N PRO A 36 -10.11 17.48 4.32
CA PRO A 36 -8.74 17.10 3.99
C PRO A 36 -8.52 17.10 2.48
N ASP A 37 -7.34 17.57 2.05
CA ASP A 37 -6.87 17.38 0.68
C ASP A 37 -6.29 15.96 0.54
N LEU A 38 -7.19 14.99 0.42
CA LEU A 38 -6.84 13.58 0.39
C LEU A 38 -7.56 12.88 -0.76
N THR A 39 -6.79 12.24 -1.63
CA THR A 39 -7.32 11.39 -2.70
C THR A 39 -7.65 10.00 -2.13
N PHE A 40 -8.82 9.49 -2.47
CA PHE A 40 -9.27 8.14 -2.16
C PHE A 40 -10.03 7.55 -3.35
N PHE A 41 -10.27 6.25 -3.29
CA PHE A 41 -10.99 5.52 -4.31
C PHE A 41 -12.30 4.97 -3.75
N VAL A 42 -13.33 4.99 -4.59
CA VAL A 42 -14.64 4.41 -4.29
C VAL A 42 -14.97 3.35 -5.32
N LEU A 43 -15.40 2.20 -4.85
CA LEU A 43 -15.93 1.14 -5.69
C LEU A 43 -17.42 1.39 -5.92
N SER A 44 -17.83 1.59 -7.15
CA SER A 44 -19.22 1.80 -7.55
C SER A 44 -19.73 0.64 -8.39
N ASN A 45 -20.93 0.15 -8.06
CA ASN A 45 -21.61 -0.95 -8.75
C ASN A 45 -20.76 -2.24 -8.87
N GLY A 46 -19.75 -2.41 -8.03
CA GLY A 46 -18.84 -3.56 -8.05
C GLY A 46 -17.96 -3.68 -9.29
N SER A 47 -18.00 -2.70 -10.20
CA SER A 47 -17.33 -2.75 -11.50
C SER A 47 -16.77 -1.43 -12.00
N GLN A 48 -16.82 -0.38 -11.20
CA GLN A 48 -16.25 0.94 -11.52
C GLN A 48 -15.43 1.46 -10.36
N LEU A 49 -14.25 1.97 -10.64
CA LEU A 49 -13.38 2.63 -9.68
C LEU A 49 -13.45 4.14 -9.89
N LEU A 50 -13.92 4.87 -8.89
CA LEU A 50 -14.01 6.32 -8.87
C LEU A 50 -12.83 6.88 -8.06
N LYS A 51 -12.02 7.74 -8.66
CA LYS A 51 -10.98 8.50 -7.97
C LYS A 51 -11.58 9.83 -7.51
N ILE A 52 -11.54 10.11 -6.21
CA ILE A 52 -12.22 11.25 -5.59
C ILE A 52 -11.23 11.97 -4.66
N ASN A 53 -11.40 13.29 -4.52
CA ASN A 53 -10.71 14.05 -3.48
C ASN A 53 -11.71 14.43 -2.37
N ALA A 54 -11.33 14.25 -1.11
CA ALA A 54 -12.22 14.47 0.03
C ALA A 54 -12.67 15.93 0.20
N ASN A 55 -11.92 16.90 -0.32
CA ASN A 55 -12.35 18.30 -0.31
C ASN A 55 -13.50 18.59 -1.32
N ASN A 56 -13.70 17.70 -2.31
CA ASN A 56 -14.80 17.77 -3.28
C ASN A 56 -15.37 16.38 -3.55
N SER A 57 -15.95 15.74 -2.54
CA SER A 57 -16.38 14.35 -2.56
C SER A 57 -17.53 14.02 -3.51
N ALA A 58 -18.31 15.02 -3.93
CA ALA A 58 -19.46 14.81 -4.82
C ALA A 58 -19.08 14.52 -6.28
N THR A 59 -17.82 14.79 -6.66
CA THR A 59 -17.36 14.68 -8.05
C THR A 59 -16.13 13.80 -8.14
N ALA A 60 -16.21 12.74 -8.94
CA ALA A 60 -15.04 11.93 -9.27
C ALA A 60 -14.10 12.70 -10.22
N THR A 61 -12.82 12.67 -9.91
CA THR A 61 -11.77 13.24 -10.78
C THR A 61 -11.42 12.29 -11.94
N ALA A 62 -11.68 10.99 -11.75
CA ALA A 62 -11.59 9.96 -12.79
C ALA A 62 -12.58 8.83 -12.49
N THR A 63 -13.05 8.17 -13.55
CA THR A 63 -13.89 6.97 -13.48
C THR A 63 -13.27 5.92 -14.39
N THR A 64 -12.88 4.79 -13.82
CA THR A 64 -12.20 3.71 -14.52
C THR A 64 -13.05 2.44 -14.45
N PRO A 65 -13.52 1.87 -15.58
CA PRO A 65 -14.21 0.58 -15.60
C PRO A 65 -13.26 -0.53 -15.15
N ILE A 66 -13.73 -1.42 -14.28
CA ILE A 66 -12.98 -2.61 -13.88
C ILE A 66 -13.26 -3.72 -14.90
N THR A 67 -12.19 -4.28 -15.47
CA THR A 67 -12.23 -5.35 -16.46
C THR A 67 -11.41 -6.56 -15.98
N GLY A 68 -11.53 -7.71 -16.62
CA GLY A 68 -10.78 -8.92 -16.25
C GLY A 68 -11.35 -9.68 -15.06
N LEU A 69 -12.49 -9.27 -14.51
CA LEU A 69 -13.22 -10.09 -13.54
C LEU A 69 -13.74 -11.38 -14.22
N LEU A 70 -13.76 -12.47 -13.47
CA LEU A 70 -14.36 -13.72 -13.95
C LEU A 70 -15.88 -13.56 -14.15
N PRO A 71 -16.52 -14.40 -14.98
CA PRO A 71 -17.96 -14.29 -15.24
C PRO A 71 -18.79 -14.26 -13.95
N SER A 72 -19.73 -13.34 -13.87
CA SER A 72 -20.63 -13.10 -12.73
C SER A 72 -19.98 -12.56 -11.47
N ASP A 73 -18.67 -12.25 -11.47
CA ASP A 73 -18.03 -11.57 -10.36
C ASP A 73 -18.34 -10.07 -10.38
N LEU A 74 -18.69 -9.56 -9.20
CA LEU A 74 -18.72 -8.13 -8.89
C LEU A 74 -17.90 -7.92 -7.62
N LEU A 75 -17.11 -6.88 -7.57
CA LEU A 75 -16.35 -6.56 -6.36
C LEU A 75 -17.29 -6.03 -5.26
N THR A 76 -17.02 -6.42 -4.03
CA THR A 76 -17.82 -6.05 -2.85
C THR A 76 -17.07 -5.20 -1.84
N ALA A 77 -15.74 -5.22 -1.89
CA ALA A 77 -14.87 -4.36 -1.08
C ALA A 77 -13.50 -4.18 -1.77
N ILE A 78 -12.80 -3.11 -1.43
CA ILE A 78 -11.45 -2.81 -1.91
C ILE A 78 -10.59 -2.28 -0.78
N ASP A 79 -9.27 -2.52 -0.86
CA ASP A 79 -8.27 -1.87 -0.01
C ASP A 79 -6.87 -1.91 -0.64
N PHE A 80 -5.98 -1.01 -0.23
CA PHE A 80 -4.60 -0.95 -0.69
C PHE A 80 -3.67 -1.76 0.21
N ARG A 81 -2.87 -2.67 -0.37
CA ARG A 81 -1.85 -3.44 0.36
C ARG A 81 -0.64 -2.56 0.67
N PRO A 82 -0.31 -2.28 1.94
CA PRO A 82 0.84 -1.44 2.29
C PRO A 82 2.18 -1.96 1.78
N ALA A 83 2.35 -3.27 1.75
CA ALA A 83 3.61 -3.91 1.32
C ALA A 83 3.92 -3.71 -0.16
N THR A 84 2.93 -3.44 -1.01
CA THR A 84 3.16 -3.29 -2.46
C THR A 84 2.61 -1.99 -3.03
N GLY A 85 1.64 -1.35 -2.36
CA GLY A 85 0.87 -0.20 -2.87
C GLY A 85 -0.19 -0.58 -3.90
N GLU A 86 -0.40 -1.88 -4.18
CA GLU A 86 -1.41 -2.35 -5.12
C GLU A 86 -2.81 -2.31 -4.50
N LEU A 87 -3.82 -2.03 -5.32
CA LEU A 87 -5.22 -2.09 -4.93
C LEU A 87 -5.72 -3.52 -5.04
N TYR A 88 -6.29 -4.03 -3.96
CA TYR A 88 -6.94 -5.33 -3.87
C TYR A 88 -8.45 -5.17 -3.80
N GLY A 89 -9.17 -6.21 -4.22
CA GLY A 89 -10.61 -6.29 -4.06
C GLY A 89 -11.04 -7.72 -3.80
N VAL A 90 -12.18 -7.86 -3.13
CA VAL A 90 -12.85 -9.16 -2.94
C VAL A 90 -14.17 -9.15 -3.68
N SER A 91 -14.56 -10.30 -4.27
CA SER A 91 -15.74 -10.41 -5.11
C SER A 91 -16.90 -11.16 -4.46
N SER A 92 -18.08 -10.96 -5.03
CA SER A 92 -19.32 -11.65 -4.67
C SER A 92 -19.23 -13.18 -4.80
N GLN A 93 -18.28 -13.69 -5.60
CA GLN A 93 -18.01 -15.13 -5.75
C GLN A 93 -16.85 -15.60 -4.88
N SER A 94 -16.53 -14.82 -3.82
CA SER A 94 -15.49 -15.15 -2.84
C SER A 94 -14.11 -15.32 -3.47
N ARG A 95 -13.69 -14.39 -4.31
CA ARG A 95 -12.36 -14.35 -4.93
C ARG A 95 -11.64 -13.06 -4.59
N ILE A 96 -10.31 -13.13 -4.54
CA ILE A 96 -9.45 -11.97 -4.36
C ILE A 96 -8.92 -11.54 -5.73
N TYR A 97 -8.87 -10.23 -5.95
CA TYR A 97 -8.33 -9.60 -7.13
C TYR A 97 -7.28 -8.55 -6.77
N VAL A 98 -6.24 -8.41 -7.61
CA VAL A 98 -5.42 -7.21 -7.70
C VAL A 98 -5.92 -6.38 -8.86
N ILE A 99 -6.06 -5.08 -8.65
CA ILE A 99 -6.67 -4.15 -9.60
C ILE A 99 -5.63 -3.08 -9.94
N ASN A 100 -5.34 -2.93 -11.21
CA ASN A 100 -4.56 -1.78 -11.67
C ASN A 100 -5.45 -0.53 -11.58
N GLN A 101 -5.14 0.35 -10.66
CA GLN A 101 -5.98 1.53 -10.35
C GLN A 101 -6.05 2.58 -11.47
N GLU A 102 -5.13 2.53 -12.47
CA GLU A 102 -5.15 3.46 -13.61
C GLU A 102 -5.94 2.88 -14.79
N THR A 103 -5.76 1.58 -15.07
CA THR A 103 -6.40 0.94 -16.23
C THR A 103 -7.68 0.19 -15.89
N GLY A 104 -7.93 -0.11 -14.61
CA GLY A 104 -9.04 -0.92 -14.16
C GLY A 104 -8.89 -2.41 -14.44
N VAL A 105 -7.78 -2.87 -14.99
CA VAL A 105 -7.56 -4.30 -15.26
C VAL A 105 -7.39 -5.03 -13.93
N ALA A 106 -8.30 -5.96 -13.67
CA ALA A 106 -8.27 -6.83 -12.50
C ALA A 106 -7.73 -8.22 -12.86
N ARG A 107 -6.97 -8.79 -11.95
CA ARG A 107 -6.41 -10.14 -12.03
C ARG A 107 -6.76 -10.91 -10.77
N VAL A 108 -7.31 -12.12 -10.95
CA VAL A 108 -7.62 -12.99 -9.82
C VAL A 108 -6.34 -13.50 -9.14
N ILE A 109 -6.36 -13.56 -7.82
CA ILE A 109 -5.32 -14.18 -6.99
C ILE A 109 -5.80 -15.57 -6.57
N GLY A 110 -4.94 -16.56 -6.76
CA GLY A 110 -5.28 -17.97 -6.51
C GLY A 110 -6.08 -18.58 -7.66
N THR A 111 -6.35 -19.88 -7.56
CA THR A 111 -7.02 -20.67 -8.59
C THR A 111 -8.46 -21.03 -8.25
N THR A 112 -8.85 -20.88 -6.98
CA THR A 112 -10.16 -21.26 -6.44
C THR A 112 -10.78 -20.10 -5.67
N ALA A 113 -12.10 -20.19 -5.44
CA ALA A 113 -12.75 -19.30 -4.48
C ALA A 113 -12.24 -19.58 -3.05
N LEU A 114 -12.42 -18.61 -2.15
CA LEU A 114 -12.13 -18.75 -0.73
C LEU A 114 -12.90 -19.94 -0.14
N ASN A 115 -12.28 -20.64 0.79
CA ASN A 115 -12.93 -21.69 1.56
C ASN A 115 -12.64 -21.49 3.06
N PRO A 116 -13.63 -21.13 3.91
CA PRO A 116 -15.05 -20.97 3.58
C PRO A 116 -15.32 -19.78 2.64
N THR A 117 -16.44 -19.86 1.90
CA THR A 117 -16.92 -18.74 1.08
C THR A 117 -17.38 -17.59 1.96
N ILE A 118 -17.41 -16.40 1.38
CA ILE A 118 -17.91 -15.20 2.06
C ILE A 118 -19.40 -15.34 2.32
N SER A 119 -19.81 -15.09 3.55
CA SER A 119 -21.20 -15.03 3.97
C SER A 119 -21.70 -13.59 4.09
N GLY A 120 -22.99 -13.36 3.92
CA GLY A 120 -23.58 -12.02 4.04
C GLY A 120 -23.53 -11.20 2.75
N THR A 121 -23.93 -9.95 2.87
CA THR A 121 -24.14 -9.02 1.73
C THR A 121 -23.23 -7.80 1.78
N ALA A 122 -22.61 -7.52 2.93
CA ALA A 122 -21.67 -6.42 3.11
C ALA A 122 -20.37 -6.95 3.74
N VAL A 123 -19.26 -6.42 3.26
CA VAL A 123 -17.91 -6.92 3.54
C VAL A 123 -17.00 -5.75 3.91
N GLY A 124 -16.47 -5.78 5.12
CA GLY A 124 -15.31 -4.98 5.52
C GLY A 124 -14.02 -5.70 5.11
N LEU A 125 -13.14 -5.02 4.43
CA LEU A 125 -11.85 -5.52 3.95
C LEU A 125 -10.77 -4.50 4.31
N ASP A 126 -9.68 -4.97 4.93
CA ASP A 126 -8.53 -4.12 5.22
C ASP A 126 -7.25 -4.94 5.43
N PHE A 127 -6.11 -4.36 5.10
CA PHE A 127 -4.81 -4.99 5.30
C PHE A 127 -4.26 -4.72 6.70
N ASN A 128 -3.97 -5.79 7.44
CA ASN A 128 -3.17 -5.67 8.67
C ASN A 128 -1.70 -5.42 8.31
N PRO A 129 -1.16 -4.20 8.54
CA PRO A 129 0.19 -3.84 8.09
C PRO A 129 1.30 -4.54 8.88
N THR A 130 0.98 -5.11 10.06
CA THR A 130 2.00 -5.75 10.92
C THR A 130 2.34 -7.16 10.49
N VAL A 131 1.44 -7.84 9.78
CA VAL A 131 1.60 -9.24 9.37
C VAL A 131 1.34 -9.46 7.88
N ASP A 132 1.00 -8.40 7.14
CA ASP A 132 0.66 -8.44 5.72
C ASP A 132 -0.39 -9.51 5.40
N ARG A 133 -1.55 -9.39 6.05
CA ARG A 133 -2.72 -10.25 5.85
C ARG A 133 -3.96 -9.41 5.67
N ILE A 134 -4.86 -9.89 4.83
CA ILE A 134 -6.17 -9.26 4.68
C ILE A 134 -7.06 -9.72 5.83
N ARG A 135 -7.66 -8.77 6.54
CA ARG A 135 -8.82 -8.99 7.40
C ARG A 135 -10.08 -8.85 6.55
N LEU A 136 -10.97 -9.82 6.66
CA LEU A 136 -12.29 -9.79 6.06
C LEU A 136 -13.32 -10.05 7.15
N VAL A 137 -14.22 -9.09 7.34
CA VAL A 137 -15.36 -9.20 8.27
C VAL A 137 -16.64 -9.00 7.49
N THR A 138 -17.70 -9.72 7.83
CA THR A 138 -18.99 -9.56 7.14
C THR A 138 -20.10 -9.17 8.12
N ASN A 139 -21.17 -8.61 7.56
CA ASN A 139 -22.37 -8.24 8.32
C ASN A 139 -23.12 -9.43 8.96
N THR A 140 -22.67 -10.66 8.72
CA THR A 140 -23.16 -11.87 9.40
C THR A 140 -22.22 -12.34 10.52
N GLY A 141 -21.15 -11.56 10.80
CA GLY A 141 -20.18 -11.85 11.84
C GLY A 141 -19.06 -12.79 11.43
N GLN A 142 -18.96 -13.18 10.14
CA GLN A 142 -17.81 -13.95 9.66
C GLN A 142 -16.53 -13.12 9.80
N ASN A 143 -15.41 -13.74 10.25
CA ASN A 143 -14.15 -13.09 10.54
C ASN A 143 -13.02 -13.95 9.99
N LEU A 144 -12.40 -13.52 8.89
CA LEU A 144 -11.38 -14.27 8.17
C LEU A 144 -10.06 -13.51 8.09
N ARG A 145 -8.96 -14.28 8.05
CA ARG A 145 -7.66 -13.79 7.62
C ARG A 145 -7.26 -14.46 6.32
N LEU A 146 -6.87 -13.65 5.31
CA LEU A 146 -6.56 -14.13 3.96
C LEU A 146 -5.10 -13.84 3.62
N HIS A 147 -4.52 -14.69 2.78
CA HIS A 147 -3.17 -14.51 2.24
C HIS A 147 -3.23 -13.71 0.93
N PRO A 148 -2.63 -12.53 0.84
CA PRO A 148 -2.74 -11.67 -0.33
C PRO A 148 -2.13 -12.26 -1.60
N GLU A 149 -1.09 -13.09 -1.47
CA GLU A 149 -0.33 -13.63 -2.60
C GLU A 149 -0.90 -14.94 -3.15
N THR A 150 -1.62 -15.70 -2.32
CA THR A 150 -2.18 -17.02 -2.71
C THR A 150 -3.69 -17.03 -2.82
N GLY A 151 -4.37 -16.01 -2.27
CA GLY A 151 -5.83 -15.97 -2.19
C GLY A 151 -6.42 -17.01 -1.22
N ALA A 152 -5.62 -17.61 -0.36
CA ALA A 152 -6.09 -18.65 0.56
C ALA A 152 -6.62 -18.05 1.87
N VAL A 153 -7.62 -18.70 2.48
CA VAL A 153 -8.00 -18.45 3.88
C VAL A 153 -6.92 -19.01 4.78
N VAL A 154 -6.22 -18.13 5.50
CA VAL A 154 -5.18 -18.51 6.47
C VAL A 154 -5.80 -18.97 7.78
N ALA A 155 -6.88 -18.32 8.20
CA ALA A 155 -7.64 -18.68 9.39
C ALA A 155 -9.10 -18.21 9.28
N THR A 156 -9.99 -19.01 9.81
CA THR A 156 -11.34 -18.61 10.22
C THR A 156 -11.25 -18.31 11.71
N ASP A 157 -11.30 -17.03 12.03
CA ASP A 157 -11.22 -16.54 13.40
C ASP A 157 -12.59 -16.65 14.10
N MET A 158 -12.65 -16.35 15.39
CA MET A 158 -13.93 -16.34 16.12
C MET A 158 -14.87 -15.30 15.50
N ALA A 159 -16.14 -15.66 15.39
CA ALA A 159 -17.17 -14.75 14.87
C ALA A 159 -17.22 -13.46 15.69
N ILE A 160 -17.60 -12.37 15.01
CA ILE A 160 -17.81 -11.07 15.65
C ILE A 160 -18.79 -11.23 16.81
N ASN A 161 -18.40 -10.74 17.98
CA ASN A 161 -19.14 -10.87 19.21
C ASN A 161 -18.96 -9.62 20.11
N GLY A 162 -19.81 -9.48 21.12
CA GLY A 162 -19.94 -8.23 21.88
C GLY A 162 -20.88 -7.26 21.20
N GLY A 163 -21.34 -6.25 21.93
CA GLY A 163 -22.39 -5.34 21.45
C GLY A 163 -23.78 -5.99 21.39
N SER A 164 -24.75 -5.25 20.83
CA SER A 164 -26.15 -5.68 20.68
C SER A 164 -26.42 -6.07 19.24
N SER A 165 -26.23 -7.35 18.91
CA SER A 165 -26.43 -7.90 17.55
C SER A 165 -25.66 -7.11 16.47
N PRO A 166 -24.35 -7.03 16.55
CA PRO A 166 -23.54 -6.13 15.71
C PRO A 166 -23.67 -6.51 14.23
N LYS A 167 -23.72 -5.49 13.38
CA LYS A 167 -23.76 -5.58 11.93
C LYS A 167 -22.56 -4.82 11.36
N ILE A 168 -21.37 -5.45 11.44
CA ILE A 168 -20.12 -4.87 10.95
C ILE A 168 -20.10 -4.96 9.42
N GLU A 169 -19.99 -3.82 8.75
CA GLU A 169 -20.01 -3.72 7.28
C GLU A 169 -18.72 -3.14 6.72
N SER A 170 -17.91 -2.47 7.55
CA SER A 170 -16.61 -1.96 7.15
C SER A 170 -15.63 -1.94 8.32
N VAL A 171 -14.36 -2.11 8.02
CA VAL A 171 -13.26 -2.20 8.99
C VAL A 171 -12.06 -1.42 8.50
N ALA A 172 -11.21 -0.94 9.43
CA ALA A 172 -9.96 -0.25 9.09
C ALA A 172 -8.88 -0.48 10.14
N TYR A 173 -7.65 -0.73 9.69
CA TYR A 173 -6.46 -0.79 10.52
C TYR A 173 -5.74 0.56 10.57
N THR A 174 -5.22 0.91 11.75
CA THR A 174 -4.31 2.06 11.89
C THR A 174 -2.89 1.71 11.44
N ASN A 175 -2.05 2.75 11.34
CA ASN A 175 -0.63 2.61 10.96
C ASN A 175 -0.46 1.90 9.61
N ASN A 176 -1.30 2.23 8.63
CA ASN A 176 -1.41 1.59 7.33
C ASN A 176 -0.18 1.88 6.45
N THR A 177 1.01 1.47 6.95
CA THR A 177 2.31 1.59 6.28
C THR A 177 3.07 0.27 6.33
N ALA A 178 3.81 -0.03 5.28
CA ALA A 178 4.64 -1.23 5.21
C ALA A 178 5.64 -1.28 6.38
N GLY A 179 5.77 -2.46 6.98
CA GLY A 179 6.72 -2.69 8.07
C GLY A 179 6.26 -2.25 9.45
N SER A 180 5.07 -1.66 9.60
CA SER A 180 4.50 -1.29 10.90
C SER A 180 4.57 -2.43 11.91
N THR A 181 4.85 -2.09 13.16
CA THR A 181 4.97 -3.07 14.27
C THR A 181 3.75 -3.11 15.17
N THR A 182 2.88 -2.12 15.07
CA THR A 182 1.63 -2.01 15.85
C THR A 182 0.49 -1.55 14.95
N THR A 183 -0.72 -2.00 15.28
CA THR A 183 -1.95 -1.55 14.62
C THR A 183 -3.15 -1.78 15.53
N VAL A 184 -4.24 -1.05 15.28
CA VAL A 184 -5.54 -1.25 15.93
C VAL A 184 -6.57 -1.42 14.83
N LEU A 185 -7.44 -2.41 14.97
CA LEU A 185 -8.58 -2.63 14.07
C LEU A 185 -9.80 -1.90 14.61
N TYR A 186 -10.42 -1.10 13.75
CA TYR A 186 -11.69 -0.43 14.02
C TYR A 186 -12.79 -0.97 13.11
N ASP A 187 -13.99 -1.07 13.65
CA ASP A 187 -15.18 -1.63 13.01
C ASP A 187 -16.32 -0.62 13.08
N LEU A 188 -17.02 -0.39 11.95
CA LEU A 188 -18.25 0.39 11.90
C LEU A 188 -19.46 -0.54 11.94
N ASP A 189 -20.35 -0.28 12.89
CA ASP A 189 -21.60 -1.01 13.08
C ASP A 189 -22.80 -0.13 12.67
N SER A 190 -23.45 -0.47 11.57
CA SER A 190 -24.62 0.23 11.07
C SER A 190 -25.93 -0.14 11.80
N GLN A 191 -25.91 -1.14 12.69
CA GLN A 191 -27.08 -1.50 13.50
C GLN A 191 -27.21 -0.64 14.75
N THR A 192 -26.06 -0.22 15.31
CA THR A 192 -26.03 0.54 16.55
C THR A 192 -25.50 1.96 16.36
N ASP A 193 -25.10 2.33 15.14
CA ASP A 193 -24.46 3.62 14.79
C ASP A 193 -23.25 3.92 15.68
N LYS A 194 -22.34 2.93 15.80
CA LYS A 194 -21.18 3.03 16.67
C LYS A 194 -19.90 2.62 15.98
N LEU A 195 -18.81 3.21 16.47
CA LEU A 195 -17.44 2.75 16.21
C LEU A 195 -17.01 1.81 17.33
N TYR A 196 -16.42 0.69 16.97
CA TYR A 196 -15.79 -0.27 17.87
C TYR A 196 -14.31 -0.45 17.54
N LYS A 197 -13.53 -0.93 18.51
CA LYS A 197 -12.27 -1.62 18.30
C LYS A 197 -12.55 -3.12 18.33
N GLN A 198 -11.98 -3.87 17.39
CA GLN A 198 -11.97 -5.32 17.46
C GLN A 198 -10.71 -5.75 18.22
N ASP A 199 -10.85 -6.07 19.51
CA ASP A 199 -9.72 -6.33 20.40
C ASP A 199 -10.05 -7.44 21.45
N PRO A 200 -9.40 -8.62 21.41
CA PRO A 200 -8.44 -9.07 20.37
C PRO A 200 -9.13 -9.36 19.02
N PRO A 201 -8.53 -8.97 17.87
CA PRO A 201 -9.20 -9.07 16.58
C PRO A 201 -9.49 -10.52 16.15
N ASN A 202 -8.63 -11.47 16.52
CA ASN A 202 -8.83 -12.90 16.21
C ASN A 202 -9.93 -13.56 17.07
N ASN A 203 -10.30 -12.93 18.18
CA ASN A 203 -11.41 -13.38 19.02
C ASN A 203 -12.74 -12.73 18.63
N GLY A 204 -12.73 -11.81 17.66
CA GLY A 204 -13.92 -11.10 17.19
C GLY A 204 -14.59 -10.19 18.23
N VAL A 205 -13.87 -9.84 19.31
CA VAL A 205 -14.43 -9.07 20.43
C VAL A 205 -14.53 -7.59 20.09
N LEU A 206 -15.72 -7.04 20.16
CA LEU A 206 -15.98 -5.61 19.97
C LEU A 206 -15.89 -4.85 21.30
N VAL A 207 -15.06 -3.83 21.32
CA VAL A 207 -14.93 -2.86 22.43
C VAL A 207 -15.42 -1.51 21.93
N GLU A 208 -16.49 -0.99 22.52
CA GLU A 208 -17.12 0.27 22.10
C GLU A 208 -16.14 1.44 22.25
N VAL A 209 -16.02 2.26 21.19
CA VAL A 209 -15.34 3.55 21.20
C VAL A 209 -16.35 4.66 21.46
N GLY A 210 -17.46 4.70 20.72
CA GLY A 210 -18.52 5.66 20.91
C GLY A 210 -19.49 5.74 19.75
N ALA A 211 -20.49 6.60 19.93
CA ALA A 211 -21.55 6.79 18.95
C ALA A 211 -21.08 7.63 17.75
N PHE A 212 -21.50 7.23 16.57
CA PHE A 212 -21.26 7.90 15.32
C PHE A 212 -21.90 9.31 15.26
N GLY A 213 -23.03 9.46 15.95
CA GLY A 213 -23.76 10.73 16.03
C GLY A 213 -24.63 11.04 14.81
N THR A 214 -24.72 10.08 13.88
CA THR A 214 -25.56 10.12 12.68
C THR A 214 -26.21 8.73 12.52
N ASP A 215 -27.49 8.70 12.22
CA ASP A 215 -28.23 7.46 11.93
C ASP A 215 -27.84 7.00 10.52
N ILE A 216 -27.12 5.87 10.42
CA ILE A 216 -26.66 5.29 9.17
C ILE A 216 -27.37 3.98 8.90
N SER A 217 -27.86 3.81 7.67
CA SER A 217 -28.53 2.57 7.27
C SER A 217 -27.57 1.52 6.72
N MET A 218 -26.34 1.92 6.31
CA MET A 218 -25.31 1.06 5.72
C MET A 218 -23.95 1.76 5.74
N SER A 219 -22.88 0.96 5.84
CA SER A 219 -21.51 1.39 5.55
C SER A 219 -20.95 0.56 4.39
N ALA A 220 -20.37 1.23 3.39
CA ALA A 220 -19.81 0.55 2.22
C ALA A 220 -18.28 0.46 2.26
N GLY A 221 -17.63 1.23 3.10
CA GLY A 221 -16.17 1.21 3.25
C GLY A 221 -15.72 2.20 4.32
N PHE A 222 -14.66 1.85 4.99
CA PHE A 222 -14.01 2.64 6.02
C PHE A 222 -12.51 2.42 5.92
N ASP A 223 -11.73 3.50 5.89
CA ASP A 223 -10.28 3.39 5.79
C ASP A 223 -9.59 4.55 6.49
N ILE A 224 -8.34 4.31 6.92
CA ILE A 224 -7.51 5.25 7.68
C ILE A 224 -6.24 5.51 6.87
N ASN A 225 -5.95 6.79 6.62
CA ASN A 225 -4.77 7.15 5.86
C ASN A 225 -3.45 6.71 6.55
N PRO A 226 -2.34 6.58 5.81
CA PRO A 226 -1.06 6.15 6.37
C PRO A 226 -0.53 7.03 7.51
N ALA A 227 -0.86 8.32 7.54
CA ALA A 227 -0.49 9.25 8.61
C ALA A 227 -1.29 9.02 9.92
N GLY A 228 -2.44 8.34 9.82
CA GLY A 228 -3.30 8.02 10.96
C GLY A 228 -4.13 9.19 11.48
N ASP A 229 -4.17 10.32 10.76
CA ASP A 229 -4.87 11.55 11.15
C ASP A 229 -6.20 11.76 10.42
N VAL A 230 -6.45 11.01 9.35
CA VAL A 230 -7.70 11.07 8.57
C VAL A 230 -8.28 9.65 8.44
N ALA A 231 -9.47 9.45 8.99
CA ALA A 231 -10.27 8.24 8.83
C ALA A 231 -11.54 8.58 8.07
N LEU A 232 -11.77 7.95 6.92
CA LEU A 232 -12.89 8.23 6.02
C LEU A 232 -13.84 7.04 5.95
N ALA A 233 -15.14 7.32 5.98
CA ALA A 233 -16.17 6.31 5.78
C ALA A 233 -17.18 6.75 4.71
N ALA A 234 -17.55 5.81 3.83
CA ALA A 234 -18.67 5.93 2.92
C ALA A 234 -19.91 5.32 3.58
N VAL A 235 -20.86 6.16 3.97
CA VAL A 235 -22.05 5.74 4.72
C VAL A 235 -23.32 6.19 4.03
N MET A 236 -24.41 5.46 4.22
CA MET A 236 -25.72 5.81 3.68
C MET A 236 -26.58 6.44 4.77
N VAL A 237 -26.95 7.71 4.54
CA VAL A 237 -27.82 8.50 5.39
C VAL A 237 -29.04 8.90 4.59
N SER A 238 -30.26 8.57 5.06
CA SER A 238 -31.51 8.92 4.38
C SER A 238 -31.49 8.58 2.87
N SER A 239 -31.00 7.39 2.50
CA SER A 239 -30.89 6.88 1.12
C SER A 239 -29.91 7.67 0.22
N LYS A 240 -28.96 8.40 0.79
CA LYS A 240 -27.87 9.06 0.08
C LYS A 240 -26.52 8.58 0.60
N TRP A 241 -25.58 8.38 -0.30
CA TRP A 241 -24.20 8.12 0.07
C TRP A 241 -23.50 9.41 0.47
N GLU A 242 -22.89 9.41 1.64
CA GLU A 242 -22.16 10.52 2.20
C GLU A 242 -20.75 10.09 2.58
N LEU A 243 -19.79 11.02 2.42
CA LEU A 243 -18.44 10.88 2.96
C LEU A 243 -18.39 11.50 4.34
N HIS A 244 -17.99 10.72 5.32
CA HIS A 244 -17.77 11.16 6.69
C HIS A 244 -16.32 10.97 7.11
N GLN A 245 -15.81 11.91 7.91
CA GLN A 245 -14.58 11.73 8.67
C GLN A 245 -14.93 11.28 10.09
N ILE A 246 -14.17 10.28 10.57
CA ILE A 246 -14.39 9.65 11.87
C ILE A 246 -13.32 10.09 12.85
N ASP A 247 -13.70 10.50 14.03
CA ASP A 247 -12.80 10.67 15.17
C ASP A 247 -12.59 9.30 15.85
N LEU A 248 -11.41 8.74 15.69
CA LEU A 248 -11.07 7.41 16.23
C LEU A 248 -10.99 7.35 17.76
N MET A 249 -10.98 8.49 18.44
CA MET A 249 -10.97 8.53 19.90
C MET A 249 -12.38 8.54 20.50
N THR A 250 -13.33 9.13 19.80
CA THR A 250 -14.71 9.33 20.32
C THR A 250 -15.76 8.57 19.53
N GLY A 251 -15.44 8.04 18.36
CA GLY A 251 -16.38 7.43 17.42
C GLY A 251 -17.22 8.43 16.62
N LYS A 252 -17.15 9.74 16.95
CA LYS A 252 -17.99 10.76 16.34
C LYS A 252 -17.65 10.98 14.87
N SER A 253 -18.68 11.06 14.02
CA SER A 253 -18.55 11.38 12.62
C SER A 253 -18.79 12.86 12.32
N THR A 254 -18.14 13.33 11.24
CA THR A 254 -18.37 14.64 10.65
C THR A 254 -18.58 14.47 9.16
N LYS A 255 -19.73 14.89 8.63
CA LYS A 255 -20.00 14.88 7.21
C LYS A 255 -19.06 15.82 6.48
N LEU A 256 -18.33 15.30 5.48
CA LEU A 256 -17.49 16.08 4.54
C LEU A 256 -18.27 16.48 3.29
N GLY A 257 -19.21 15.65 2.83
CA GLY A 257 -20.05 15.94 1.68
C GLY A 257 -20.79 14.71 1.18
N ASP A 258 -21.55 14.89 0.11
CA ASP A 258 -22.19 13.78 -0.58
C ASP A 258 -21.15 13.03 -1.43
N LEU A 259 -21.38 11.76 -1.69
CA LEU A 259 -20.64 10.95 -2.66
C LEU A 259 -21.42 10.86 -3.99
N PRO A 260 -20.76 10.50 -5.10
CA PRO A 260 -21.45 10.31 -6.38
C PRO A 260 -22.61 9.31 -6.27
N THR A 261 -23.63 9.48 -7.12
CA THR A 261 -24.77 8.57 -7.19
C THR A 261 -24.35 7.20 -7.72
N GLY A 262 -24.96 6.13 -7.19
CA GLY A 262 -24.67 4.75 -7.55
C GLY A 262 -24.72 3.84 -6.33
N ASN A 263 -24.51 2.55 -6.54
CA ASN A 263 -24.35 1.60 -5.45
C ASN A 263 -22.87 1.54 -5.03
N ILE A 264 -22.53 2.24 -3.95
CA ILE A 264 -21.16 2.21 -3.41
C ILE A 264 -20.98 0.94 -2.59
N THR A 265 -19.87 0.22 -2.84
CA THR A 265 -19.58 -1.06 -2.18
C THR A 265 -18.17 -1.12 -1.56
N GLY A 266 -17.35 -0.08 -1.73
CA GLY A 266 -16.01 -0.01 -1.13
C GLY A 266 -15.44 1.41 -1.13
N LEU A 267 -14.53 1.68 -0.19
CA LEU A 267 -13.69 2.88 -0.11
C LEU A 267 -12.30 2.46 0.28
N ALA A 268 -11.27 3.02 -0.36
CA ALA A 268 -9.87 2.76 -0.03
C ALA A 268 -9.01 4.02 -0.21
N ILE A 269 -8.09 4.25 0.70
CA ILE A 269 -7.11 5.35 0.68
C ILE A 269 -5.75 4.79 0.25
N PRO A 270 -5.07 5.37 -0.76
CA PRO A 270 -3.75 4.91 -1.16
C PRO A 270 -2.74 4.91 0.01
N THR A 271 -1.92 3.87 0.07
CA THR A 271 -0.83 3.76 1.05
C THR A 271 0.33 4.68 0.71
N SER A 272 1.25 4.88 1.67
CA SER A 272 2.51 5.55 1.40
C SER A 272 3.36 4.78 0.39
N PRO A 273 4.08 5.47 -0.51
CA PRO A 273 5.06 4.83 -1.38
C PRO A 273 6.07 4.00 -0.58
N VAL A 274 6.35 2.78 -1.03
CA VAL A 274 7.24 1.86 -0.34
C VAL A 274 8.37 1.39 -1.24
N ALA A 275 9.58 1.37 -0.68
CA ALA A 275 10.74 0.68 -1.23
C ALA A 275 11.37 -0.22 -0.18
N TYR A 276 12.10 -1.19 -0.69
CA TYR A 276 12.87 -2.17 0.06
C TYR A 276 14.34 -2.07 -0.30
N ALA A 277 15.20 -2.23 0.69
CA ALA A 277 16.63 -2.33 0.47
C ALA A 277 17.26 -3.35 1.43
N ILE A 278 18.43 -3.86 1.07
CA ILE A 278 19.22 -4.73 1.94
C ILE A 278 20.46 -3.98 2.37
N ASP A 279 20.68 -3.85 3.68
CA ASP A 279 21.88 -3.20 4.21
C ASP A 279 23.10 -4.15 4.24
N GLU A 280 24.28 -3.59 4.59
CA GLU A 280 25.54 -4.33 4.63
C GLU A 280 25.56 -5.46 5.68
N THR A 281 24.60 -5.50 6.58
CA THR A 281 24.46 -6.51 7.63
C THR A 281 23.33 -7.52 7.40
N ASN A 282 22.77 -7.55 6.16
CA ASN A 282 21.62 -8.39 5.79
C ASN A 282 20.33 -8.05 6.53
N ASN A 283 20.07 -6.79 6.84
CA ASN A 283 18.74 -6.38 7.27
C ASN A 283 17.92 -5.92 6.08
N LEU A 284 16.64 -6.23 6.10
CA LEU A 284 15.63 -5.68 5.22
C LEU A 284 15.24 -4.29 5.74
N LEU A 285 15.50 -3.26 4.95
CA LEU A 285 15.10 -1.88 5.18
C LEU A 285 13.81 -1.59 4.42
N ILE A 286 12.84 -0.96 5.08
CA ILE A 286 11.53 -0.60 4.54
C ILE A 286 11.34 0.89 4.74
N PHE A 287 11.07 1.62 3.67
CA PHE A 287 10.96 3.09 3.74
C PHE A 287 10.10 3.67 2.60
N ASN A 288 9.64 4.89 2.81
CA ASN A 288 9.01 5.67 1.75
C ASN A 288 10.08 6.29 0.86
N PHE A 289 10.17 5.88 -0.41
CA PHE A 289 11.22 6.35 -1.32
C PHE A 289 11.07 7.81 -1.77
N LEU A 290 9.90 8.42 -1.56
CA LEU A 290 9.69 9.86 -1.78
C LEU A 290 10.02 10.69 -0.52
N ASN A 291 10.13 10.05 0.65
CA ASN A 291 10.50 10.68 1.92
C ASN A 291 11.18 9.65 2.82
N ILE A 292 12.48 9.41 2.61
CA ILE A 292 13.20 8.26 3.16
C ILE A 292 13.13 8.21 4.70
N GLY A 293 13.29 9.34 5.39
CA GLY A 293 13.25 9.39 6.86
C GLY A 293 14.20 8.37 7.51
N THR A 294 13.72 7.71 8.55
CA THR A 294 14.42 6.59 9.19
C THR A 294 13.77 5.28 8.70
N PRO A 295 14.50 4.44 7.94
CA PRO A 295 13.98 3.15 7.50
C PRO A 295 13.61 2.23 8.67
N ILE A 296 12.53 1.47 8.52
CA ILE A 296 12.25 0.35 9.41
C ILE A 296 13.19 -0.78 9.04
N SER A 297 13.92 -1.31 10.03
CA SER A 297 14.89 -2.38 9.83
C SER A 297 14.39 -3.69 10.42
N LYS A 298 14.47 -4.78 9.64
CA LYS A 298 14.13 -6.13 10.06
C LYS A 298 15.28 -7.08 9.73
N ALA A 299 15.76 -7.82 10.73
CA ALA A 299 16.79 -8.83 10.50
C ALA A 299 16.27 -9.91 9.54
N ILE A 300 17.03 -10.24 8.49
CA ILE A 300 16.69 -11.37 7.62
C ILE A 300 17.12 -12.67 8.31
N THR A 301 16.17 -13.60 8.42
CA THR A 301 16.39 -14.93 9.01
C THR A 301 16.11 -16.03 7.98
N GLY A 302 16.60 -17.23 8.19
CA GLY A 302 16.33 -18.39 7.30
C GLY A 302 17.25 -18.49 6.07
N LEU A 303 18.29 -17.64 5.97
CA LEU A 303 19.33 -17.80 4.95
C LEU A 303 20.26 -18.98 5.28
N GLN A 304 20.94 -19.49 4.25
CA GLN A 304 22.02 -20.45 4.47
C GLN A 304 23.19 -19.81 5.26
N THR A 305 23.97 -20.63 5.94
CA THR A 305 25.11 -20.14 6.72
C THR A 305 26.12 -19.39 5.82
N GLY A 306 26.46 -18.18 6.22
CA GLY A 306 27.39 -17.32 5.49
C GLY A 306 26.82 -16.69 4.21
N GLU A 307 25.54 -16.82 3.95
CA GLU A 307 24.89 -16.22 2.77
C GLU A 307 24.57 -14.77 2.97
N THR A 308 24.79 -13.97 1.96
CA THR A 308 24.36 -12.57 1.88
C THR A 308 23.40 -12.38 0.72
N ILE A 309 22.42 -11.47 0.87
CA ILE A 309 21.55 -11.08 -0.23
C ILE A 309 22.29 -10.06 -1.10
N VAL A 310 22.28 -10.28 -2.42
CA VAL A 310 22.99 -9.48 -3.42
C VAL A 310 22.07 -8.90 -4.51
N GLY A 311 20.78 -9.15 -4.44
CA GLY A 311 19.76 -8.57 -5.32
C GLY A 311 18.37 -8.81 -4.73
N ILE A 312 17.45 -7.90 -4.92
CA ILE A 312 16.02 -8.06 -4.59
C ILE A 312 15.17 -7.45 -5.68
N ASP A 313 13.98 -8.01 -5.87
CA ASP A 313 12.94 -7.41 -6.70
C ASP A 313 11.56 -7.95 -6.36
N MET A 314 10.52 -7.13 -6.62
CA MET A 314 9.11 -7.51 -6.44
C MET A 314 8.61 -8.26 -7.67
N ARG A 315 8.09 -9.49 -7.48
CA ARG A 315 7.50 -10.27 -8.57
C ARG A 315 6.14 -9.70 -8.97
N PRO A 316 5.96 -9.16 -10.18
CA PRO A 316 4.68 -8.58 -10.60
C PRO A 316 3.50 -9.57 -10.58
N ALA A 317 3.77 -10.84 -10.85
CA ALA A 317 2.74 -11.88 -10.88
C ALA A 317 2.11 -12.18 -9.51
N THR A 318 2.81 -11.94 -8.40
CA THR A 318 2.35 -12.35 -7.06
C THR A 318 2.46 -11.28 -5.99
N GLY A 319 3.23 -10.20 -6.23
CA GLY A 319 3.52 -9.18 -5.21
C GLY A 319 4.44 -9.67 -4.09
N GLN A 320 5.25 -10.71 -4.36
CA GLN A 320 6.25 -11.25 -3.43
C GLN A 320 7.60 -10.57 -3.64
N LEU A 321 8.30 -10.27 -2.55
CA LEU A 321 9.69 -9.81 -2.62
C LEU A 321 10.64 -11.00 -2.76
N TYR A 322 11.28 -11.11 -3.92
CA TYR A 322 12.31 -12.11 -4.19
C TYR A 322 13.69 -11.59 -3.85
N ALA A 323 14.61 -12.49 -3.53
CA ALA A 323 15.99 -12.16 -3.23
C ALA A 323 16.96 -13.17 -3.86
N LEU A 324 18.09 -12.63 -4.34
CA LEU A 324 19.22 -13.39 -4.84
C LEU A 324 20.25 -13.55 -3.72
N GLY A 325 20.56 -14.80 -3.37
CA GLY A 325 21.59 -15.12 -2.40
C GLY A 325 22.96 -15.29 -3.06
N SER A 326 24.02 -14.86 -2.37
CA SER A 326 25.42 -14.93 -2.83
C SER A 326 25.89 -16.36 -3.13
N THR A 327 25.25 -17.39 -2.58
CA THR A 327 25.55 -18.80 -2.84
C THR A 327 24.74 -19.40 -4.00
N SER A 328 24.25 -18.56 -4.90
CA SER A 328 23.51 -18.97 -6.11
C SER A 328 22.16 -19.61 -5.78
N ARG A 329 21.36 -18.95 -4.95
CA ARG A 329 20.02 -19.39 -4.53
C ARG A 329 19.00 -18.27 -4.66
N LEU A 330 17.75 -18.63 -4.83
CA LEU A 330 16.61 -17.69 -4.70
C LEU A 330 15.91 -17.86 -3.36
N TYR A 331 15.39 -16.75 -2.88
CA TYR A 331 14.55 -16.67 -1.69
C TYR A 331 13.31 -15.84 -1.96
N VAL A 332 12.25 -16.08 -1.21
CA VAL A 332 11.16 -15.12 -1.01
C VAL A 332 11.34 -14.54 0.39
N LEU A 333 11.32 -13.22 0.48
CA LEU A 333 11.39 -12.49 1.75
C LEU A 333 9.99 -12.09 2.21
N ASN A 334 9.65 -12.44 3.44
CA ASN A 334 8.45 -11.91 4.08
C ASN A 334 8.72 -10.48 4.54
N THR A 335 8.09 -9.50 3.92
CA THR A 335 8.30 -8.07 4.17
C THR A 335 7.88 -7.63 5.57
N SER A 336 6.96 -8.35 6.23
CA SER A 336 6.52 -8.02 7.58
C SER A 336 7.44 -8.56 8.67
N SER A 337 8.12 -9.70 8.45
CA SER A 337 8.97 -10.35 9.47
C SER A 337 10.47 -10.39 9.16
N GLY A 338 10.87 -10.21 7.90
CA GLY A 338 12.25 -10.43 7.44
C GLY A 338 12.60 -11.91 7.23
N ALA A 339 11.64 -12.83 7.38
CA ALA A 339 11.92 -14.26 7.19
C ALA A 339 12.14 -14.58 5.69
N ALA A 340 13.23 -15.27 5.38
CA ALA A 340 13.55 -15.77 4.06
C ALA A 340 13.14 -17.23 3.92
N ALA A 341 12.43 -17.56 2.85
CA ALA A 341 12.10 -18.90 2.44
C ALA A 341 12.88 -19.23 1.15
N VAL A 342 13.72 -20.28 1.18
CA VAL A 342 14.51 -20.70 0.01
C VAL A 342 13.60 -21.27 -1.08
N ILE A 343 13.86 -20.91 -2.33
CA ILE A 343 13.20 -21.47 -3.50
C ILE A 343 14.11 -22.59 -4.07
N GLY A 344 13.55 -23.77 -4.23
CA GLY A 344 14.30 -24.96 -4.64
C GLY A 344 15.14 -25.56 -3.51
N THR A 345 15.82 -26.66 -3.85
CA THR A 345 16.56 -27.47 -2.85
C THR A 345 18.08 -27.36 -2.98
N VAL A 346 18.56 -26.88 -4.13
CA VAL A 346 20.00 -26.81 -4.49
C VAL A 346 20.34 -25.43 -5.06
N PRO A 347 21.63 -25.04 -5.06
CA PRO A 347 22.09 -23.87 -5.80
C PRO A 347 21.83 -23.99 -7.30
N PHE A 348 21.91 -22.89 -8.05
CA PHE A 348 21.84 -22.89 -9.51
C PHE A 348 22.90 -23.84 -10.11
N ALA A 349 22.53 -24.55 -11.16
CA ALA A 349 23.46 -25.44 -11.87
C ALA A 349 24.67 -24.68 -12.44
N THR A 350 24.48 -23.43 -12.89
CA THR A 350 25.56 -22.49 -13.23
C THR A 350 25.64 -21.48 -12.10
N LEU A 351 26.72 -21.52 -11.35
CA LEU A 351 26.92 -20.64 -10.21
C LEU A 351 27.03 -19.17 -10.64
N LEU A 352 26.67 -18.27 -9.76
CA LEU A 352 26.86 -16.85 -9.96
C LEU A 352 28.34 -16.53 -10.11
N ALA A 353 28.68 -15.71 -11.10
CA ALA A 353 30.02 -15.20 -11.35
C ALA A 353 30.01 -13.68 -11.23
N GLY A 354 30.91 -13.14 -10.42
CA GLY A 354 30.97 -11.70 -10.14
C GLY A 354 30.62 -11.37 -8.69
N THR A 355 30.53 -10.08 -8.41
CA THR A 355 30.32 -9.54 -7.05
C THR A 355 29.15 -8.58 -6.96
N SER A 356 28.66 -8.09 -8.10
CA SER A 356 27.50 -7.20 -8.20
C SER A 356 26.56 -7.69 -9.29
N PHE A 357 25.26 -7.57 -9.04
CA PHE A 357 24.26 -8.19 -9.90
C PHE A 357 23.11 -7.23 -10.18
N GLY A 358 22.70 -7.16 -11.45
CA GLY A 358 21.38 -6.72 -11.85
C GLY A 358 20.40 -7.89 -11.67
N PHE A 359 19.30 -7.66 -10.95
CA PHE A 359 18.33 -8.67 -10.60
C PHE A 359 16.93 -8.07 -10.69
N ASP A 360 16.14 -8.54 -11.67
CA ASP A 360 14.83 -7.93 -11.93
C ASP A 360 13.89 -8.90 -12.66
N PHE A 361 12.59 -8.77 -12.42
CA PHE A 361 11.57 -9.57 -13.07
C PHE A 361 11.19 -9.01 -14.44
N ASN A 362 11.27 -9.86 -15.47
CA ASN A 362 10.62 -9.57 -16.73
C ASN A 362 9.10 -9.80 -16.60
N PRO A 363 8.26 -8.74 -16.61
CA PRO A 363 6.84 -8.86 -16.33
C PRO A 363 6.05 -9.56 -17.45
N THR A 364 6.62 -9.66 -18.67
CA THR A 364 5.91 -10.25 -19.81
C THR A 364 5.97 -11.78 -19.86
N VAL A 365 7.00 -12.38 -19.24
CA VAL A 365 7.24 -13.84 -19.28
C VAL A 365 7.43 -14.44 -17.89
N ASP A 366 7.33 -13.62 -16.85
CA ASP A 366 7.50 -14.01 -15.44
C ASP A 366 8.78 -14.82 -15.22
N ARG A 367 9.91 -14.24 -15.59
CA ARG A 367 11.25 -14.77 -15.39
C ARG A 367 12.15 -13.72 -14.78
N ILE A 368 13.07 -14.14 -13.95
CA ILE A 368 14.06 -13.25 -13.37
C ILE A 368 15.24 -13.13 -14.32
N ARG A 369 15.64 -11.91 -14.64
CA ARG A 369 16.92 -11.60 -15.26
C ARG A 369 17.96 -11.44 -14.15
N CYS A 370 19.06 -12.15 -14.25
CA CYS A 370 20.22 -12.01 -13.38
C CYS A 370 21.45 -11.75 -14.23
N ILE A 371 22.02 -10.56 -14.10
CA ILE A 371 23.19 -10.11 -14.86
C ILE A 371 24.29 -9.77 -13.86
N SER A 372 25.55 -10.08 -14.16
CA SER A 372 26.67 -9.73 -13.28
C SER A 372 27.63 -8.71 -13.89
N ASN A 373 28.45 -8.11 -13.05
CA ASN A 373 29.53 -7.22 -13.44
C ASN A 373 30.67 -7.93 -14.22
N THR A 374 30.61 -9.25 -14.36
CA THR A 374 31.52 -10.02 -15.21
C THR A 374 30.91 -10.41 -16.57
N GLY A 375 29.71 -9.89 -16.85
CA GLY A 375 29.01 -10.12 -18.11
C GLY A 375 28.16 -11.40 -18.14
N GLN A 376 28.05 -12.15 -17.04
CA GLN A 376 27.14 -13.30 -16.96
C GLN A 376 25.69 -12.83 -17.14
N ASN A 377 24.89 -13.57 -17.91
CA ASN A 377 23.51 -13.21 -18.25
C ASN A 377 22.63 -14.45 -18.14
N LEU A 378 21.83 -14.53 -17.07
CA LEU A 378 21.00 -15.67 -16.74
C LEU A 378 19.52 -15.31 -16.73
N ARG A 379 18.67 -16.27 -17.07
CA ARG A 379 17.24 -16.24 -16.77
C ARG A 379 16.91 -17.33 -15.75
N LEU A 380 16.18 -16.97 -14.69
CA LEU A 380 15.84 -17.87 -13.59
C LEU A 380 14.32 -18.10 -13.56
N GLN A 381 13.92 -19.27 -13.08
CA GLN A 381 12.52 -19.65 -12.85
C GLN A 381 12.14 -19.34 -11.41
N PRO A 382 11.17 -18.45 -11.17
CA PRO A 382 10.84 -18.02 -9.82
C PRO A 382 10.23 -19.13 -8.97
N GLU A 383 9.48 -20.09 -9.54
CA GLU A 383 8.82 -21.15 -8.76
C GLU A 383 9.79 -22.27 -8.33
N THR A 384 10.87 -22.48 -9.06
CA THR A 384 11.76 -23.65 -8.84
C THR A 384 13.16 -23.27 -8.40
N GLY A 385 13.55 -22.00 -8.59
CA GLY A 385 14.94 -21.56 -8.39
C GLY A 385 15.93 -22.15 -9.41
N LEU A 386 15.46 -22.69 -10.52
CA LEU A 386 16.32 -23.26 -11.54
C LEU A 386 16.67 -22.22 -12.63
N ILE A 387 17.77 -22.46 -13.32
CA ILE A 387 18.13 -21.69 -14.51
C ILE A 387 17.18 -22.07 -15.65
N ALA A 388 16.48 -21.06 -16.19
CA ALA A 388 15.66 -21.23 -17.39
C ALA A 388 16.50 -21.16 -18.66
N ALA A 389 17.53 -20.30 -18.69
CA ALA A 389 18.49 -20.20 -19.77
C ALA A 389 19.79 -19.52 -19.32
N ILE A 390 20.89 -19.86 -19.94
CA ILE A 390 22.15 -19.13 -19.96
C ILE A 390 22.16 -18.37 -21.30
N ASP A 391 22.05 -17.06 -21.22
CA ASP A 391 21.97 -16.19 -22.39
C ASP A 391 23.35 -15.69 -22.84
N GLY A 392 23.41 -14.97 -23.96
CA GLY A 392 24.65 -14.41 -24.46
C GLY A 392 25.35 -13.49 -23.47
N ILE A 393 26.68 -13.62 -23.35
CA ILE A 393 27.48 -12.74 -22.49
C ILE A 393 27.30 -11.27 -22.90
N LEU A 394 27.39 -10.35 -21.97
CA LEU A 394 27.24 -8.92 -22.25
C LEU A 394 28.28 -8.45 -23.28
N ASN A 395 27.83 -7.67 -24.24
CA ASN A 395 28.61 -7.16 -25.36
C ASN A 395 28.03 -5.83 -25.91
N PRO A 396 28.78 -5.03 -26.70
CA PRO A 396 30.19 -5.19 -27.09
C PRO A 396 31.16 -4.87 -25.97
N GLY A 397 32.38 -5.28 -26.10
CA GLY A 397 33.43 -5.07 -25.10
C GLY A 397 33.22 -5.90 -23.85
N THR A 398 33.44 -5.31 -22.67
CA THR A 398 33.32 -5.96 -21.36
C THR A 398 32.47 -5.07 -20.44
N PRO A 399 31.12 -4.95 -20.66
CA PRO A 399 30.26 -4.14 -19.83
C PRO A 399 30.26 -4.63 -18.38
N SER A 400 30.35 -3.69 -17.42
CA SER A 400 30.28 -3.96 -15.99
C SER A 400 28.88 -3.58 -15.46
N VAL A 401 27.88 -4.38 -15.79
CA VAL A 401 26.51 -4.16 -15.33
C VAL A 401 26.36 -4.57 -13.87
N THR A 402 25.90 -3.65 -13.03
CA THR A 402 25.77 -3.86 -11.60
C THR A 402 24.34 -3.70 -11.09
N ALA A 403 23.42 -3.19 -11.94
CA ALA A 403 22.00 -3.15 -11.67
C ALA A 403 21.20 -3.17 -12.97
N SER A 404 20.00 -3.73 -12.90
CA SER A 404 19.09 -3.90 -14.05
C SER A 404 17.66 -3.65 -13.63
N ALA A 405 16.85 -3.13 -14.55
CA ALA A 405 15.41 -2.92 -14.33
C ALA A 405 14.63 -3.06 -15.63
N TYR A 406 13.46 -3.70 -15.54
CA TYR A 406 12.49 -3.78 -16.63
C TYR A 406 11.41 -2.69 -16.47
N THR A 407 10.96 -2.15 -17.59
CA THR A 407 9.77 -1.27 -17.62
C THR A 407 8.48 -2.07 -17.52
N ASN A 408 7.36 -1.35 -17.28
CA ASN A 408 6.02 -1.95 -17.21
C ASN A 408 5.93 -3.05 -16.14
N ASN A 409 6.49 -2.79 -14.97
CA ASN A 409 6.63 -3.74 -13.86
C ASN A 409 5.27 -4.04 -13.17
N PHE A 410 4.32 -4.57 -13.95
CA PHE A 410 3.00 -5.00 -13.47
C PHE A 410 2.58 -6.33 -14.11
N ALA A 411 1.74 -7.07 -13.43
CA ALA A 411 1.24 -8.36 -13.91
C ALA A 411 0.41 -8.20 -15.19
N GLY A 412 0.70 -9.05 -16.20
CA GLY A 412 0.00 -9.01 -17.48
C GLY A 412 0.55 -7.97 -18.47
N ALA A 413 1.68 -7.34 -18.20
CA ALA A 413 2.38 -6.51 -19.17
C ALA A 413 2.66 -7.30 -20.45
N THR A 414 2.40 -6.69 -21.61
CA THR A 414 2.61 -7.30 -22.92
C THR A 414 3.91 -6.85 -23.60
N THR A 415 4.51 -5.78 -23.08
CA THR A 415 5.78 -5.22 -23.57
C THR A 415 6.64 -4.81 -22.39
N THR A 416 7.95 -4.86 -22.56
CA THR A 416 8.92 -4.35 -21.59
C THR A 416 10.24 -4.01 -22.26
N VAL A 417 11.03 -3.15 -21.64
CA VAL A 417 12.40 -2.80 -22.02
C VAL A 417 13.32 -3.03 -20.84
N LEU A 418 14.47 -3.67 -21.06
CA LEU A 418 15.49 -3.87 -20.03
C LEU A 418 16.52 -2.74 -20.08
N PHE A 419 16.71 -2.08 -18.96
CA PHE A 419 17.75 -1.08 -18.74
C PHE A 419 18.79 -1.60 -17.74
N ASN A 420 20.05 -1.24 -17.97
CA ASN A 420 21.19 -1.63 -17.15
C ASN A 420 22.03 -0.41 -16.81
N ILE A 421 22.55 -0.36 -15.58
CA ILE A 421 23.55 0.63 -15.17
C ILE A 421 24.92 -0.05 -15.18
N ASP A 422 25.85 0.53 -15.95
CA ASP A 422 27.28 0.18 -16.00
C ASP A 422 28.05 1.22 -15.16
N ASN A 423 28.61 0.77 -14.03
CA ASN A 423 29.32 1.66 -13.10
C ASN A 423 30.78 1.94 -13.44
N VAL A 424 31.35 1.27 -14.45
CA VAL A 424 32.70 1.55 -14.94
C VAL A 424 32.67 2.68 -15.97
N THR A 425 31.61 2.73 -16.77
CA THR A 425 31.43 3.77 -17.79
C THR A 425 30.51 4.89 -17.35
N ASP A 426 29.87 4.78 -16.17
CA ASP A 426 28.86 5.70 -15.64
C ASP A 426 27.71 5.95 -16.63
N LYS A 427 27.18 4.87 -17.21
CA LYS A 427 26.16 4.96 -18.26
C LYS A 427 24.94 4.13 -17.95
N LEU A 428 23.79 4.64 -18.42
CA LEU A 428 22.59 3.84 -18.62
C LEU A 428 22.63 3.22 -20.01
N ASN A 429 22.41 1.92 -20.09
CA ASN A 429 22.30 1.16 -21.32
C ASN A 429 20.94 0.49 -21.42
N ARG A 430 20.45 0.28 -22.64
CA ARG A 430 19.35 -0.64 -22.95
C ARG A 430 19.94 -1.97 -23.40
N GLN A 431 19.48 -3.08 -22.84
CA GLN A 431 19.89 -4.40 -23.35
C GLN A 431 18.92 -4.87 -24.44
N ASP A 432 19.38 -4.83 -25.69
CA ASP A 432 18.53 -5.12 -26.85
C ASP A 432 19.33 -5.75 -28.01
N PRO A 433 19.07 -7.02 -28.41
CA PRO A 433 18.15 -7.98 -27.78
C PRO A 433 18.66 -8.48 -26.40
N PRO A 434 17.76 -8.60 -25.41
CA PRO A 434 18.20 -8.93 -24.03
C PRO A 434 18.88 -10.31 -23.93
N ASN A 435 18.43 -11.31 -24.71
CA ASN A 435 18.98 -12.66 -24.67
C ASN A 435 20.35 -12.77 -25.41
N ASN A 436 20.69 -11.79 -26.22
CA ASN A 436 22.03 -11.74 -26.88
C ASN A 436 23.06 -10.99 -26.00
N GLY A 437 22.63 -10.38 -24.91
CA GLY A 437 23.50 -9.58 -24.03
C GLY A 437 23.95 -8.25 -24.63
N THR A 438 23.34 -7.79 -25.72
CA THR A 438 23.78 -6.60 -26.45
C THR A 438 23.38 -5.32 -25.68
N GLN A 439 24.40 -4.51 -25.33
CA GLN A 439 24.22 -3.24 -24.68
C GLN A 439 24.17 -2.11 -25.71
N VAL A 440 23.10 -1.32 -25.65
CA VAL A 440 22.90 -0.12 -26.48
C VAL A 440 22.91 1.09 -25.54
N GLU A 441 23.87 1.98 -25.70
CA GLU A 441 23.99 3.17 -24.88
C GLU A 441 22.75 4.04 -24.97
N VAL A 442 22.21 4.47 -23.81
CA VAL A 442 21.17 5.50 -23.68
C VAL A 442 21.83 6.85 -23.40
N GLY A 443 22.73 6.91 -22.42
CA GLY A 443 23.48 8.12 -22.10
C GLY A 443 24.20 8.03 -20.78
N ALA A 444 24.98 9.08 -20.48
CA ALA A 444 25.74 9.18 -19.25
C ALA A 444 24.83 9.51 -18.04
N LEU A 445 25.17 8.94 -16.88
CA LEU A 445 24.51 9.28 -15.60
C LEU A 445 24.81 10.72 -15.15
N GLY A 446 25.89 11.32 -15.65
CA GLY A 446 26.30 12.69 -15.30
C GLY A 446 26.98 12.81 -13.93
N ILE A 447 27.24 11.68 -13.29
CA ILE A 447 27.92 11.56 -11.99
C ILE A 447 28.88 10.38 -12.04
N ASN A 448 29.95 10.42 -11.21
CA ASN A 448 30.87 9.28 -11.06
C ASN A 448 30.31 8.33 -10.00
N VAL A 449 29.93 7.12 -10.39
CA VAL A 449 29.31 6.12 -9.54
C VAL A 449 30.32 5.08 -9.10
N GLU A 450 30.62 5.00 -7.82
CA GLU A 450 31.56 4.01 -7.27
C GLU A 450 30.92 2.62 -7.11
N ALA A 451 29.63 2.59 -6.79
CA ALA A 451 28.85 1.34 -6.70
C ALA A 451 27.37 1.60 -6.97
N VAL A 452 26.70 0.61 -7.55
CA VAL A 452 25.25 0.56 -7.72
C VAL A 452 24.73 -0.56 -6.86
N SER A 453 23.81 -0.23 -5.97
CA SER A 453 23.22 -1.18 -5.03
C SER A 453 21.86 -1.69 -5.46
N GLY A 454 21.33 -1.17 -6.56
CA GLY A 454 20.07 -1.60 -7.16
C GLY A 454 19.46 -0.49 -7.99
N PHE A 455 18.65 -0.90 -8.94
CA PHE A 455 17.91 -0.04 -9.86
C PHE A 455 16.57 -0.69 -10.14
N ASP A 456 15.49 0.07 -10.05
CA ASP A 456 14.14 -0.41 -10.32
C ASP A 456 13.31 0.69 -10.99
N ILE A 457 12.27 0.29 -11.71
CA ILE A 457 11.39 1.20 -12.46
C ILE A 457 9.95 1.00 -11.98
N THR A 458 9.37 2.08 -11.46
CA THR A 458 7.99 2.06 -10.97
C THR A 458 6.99 1.66 -12.06
N SER A 459 5.99 0.89 -11.66
CA SER A 459 4.99 0.32 -12.59
C SER A 459 4.06 1.36 -13.20
N ARG A 460 3.71 2.40 -12.42
CA ARG A 460 2.71 3.42 -12.80
C ARG A 460 3.34 4.66 -13.42
N SER A 461 4.33 5.22 -12.75
CA SER A 461 4.95 6.46 -13.22
C SER A 461 6.04 6.22 -14.27
N GLY A 462 6.56 4.99 -14.39
CA GLY A 462 7.66 4.66 -15.29
C GLY A 462 8.97 5.37 -14.93
N VAL A 463 9.11 5.87 -13.70
CA VAL A 463 10.31 6.55 -13.23
C VAL A 463 11.31 5.50 -12.75
N GLY A 464 12.55 5.60 -13.21
CA GLY A 464 13.65 4.80 -12.71
C GLY A 464 14.20 5.35 -11.39
N TYR A 465 14.39 4.48 -10.40
CA TYR A 465 15.00 4.80 -9.12
C TYR A 465 16.23 3.92 -8.90
N ALA A 466 17.35 4.51 -8.51
CA ALA A 466 18.59 3.78 -8.26
C ALA A 466 19.23 4.18 -6.93
N ALA A 467 19.66 3.20 -6.16
CA ALA A 467 20.51 3.41 -5.00
C ALA A 467 21.97 3.42 -5.47
N LEU A 468 22.59 4.59 -5.49
CA LEU A 468 23.94 4.79 -6.01
C LEU A 468 24.87 5.27 -4.89
N LYS A 469 26.12 4.78 -4.92
CA LYS A 469 27.20 5.29 -4.08
C LYS A 469 28.07 6.28 -4.88
N VAL A 470 28.18 7.51 -4.40
CA VAL A 470 28.99 8.58 -4.98
C VAL A 470 29.89 9.13 -3.87
N GLY A 471 31.18 8.93 -4.00
CA GLY A 471 32.13 9.12 -2.89
C GLY A 471 31.80 8.19 -1.72
N ASP A 472 31.81 8.69 -0.49
CA ASP A 472 31.53 7.88 0.70
C ASP A 472 30.03 7.75 1.04
N LYS A 473 29.13 8.30 0.21
CA LYS A 473 27.70 8.39 0.51
C LYS A 473 26.85 7.57 -0.44
N SER A 474 25.97 6.79 0.13
CA SER A 474 24.85 6.18 -0.60
C SER A 474 23.66 7.16 -0.66
N ALA A 475 23.03 7.28 -1.82
CA ALA A 475 21.87 8.12 -2.00
C ALA A 475 20.91 7.50 -3.01
N LEU A 476 19.64 7.87 -2.92
CA LEU A 476 18.63 7.53 -3.90
C LEU A 476 18.60 8.59 -4.99
N TYR A 477 18.55 8.12 -6.23
CA TYR A 477 18.49 8.93 -7.44
C TYR A 477 17.29 8.54 -8.28
N THR A 478 16.73 9.49 -9.03
CA THR A 478 15.94 9.16 -10.23
C THR A 478 16.85 9.04 -11.42
N ILE A 479 16.50 8.14 -12.34
CA ILE A 479 17.21 7.91 -13.61
C ILE A 479 16.28 8.26 -14.76
N ASN A 480 16.68 9.19 -15.60
CA ASN A 480 15.94 9.52 -16.82
C ASN A 480 16.20 8.44 -17.89
N LEU A 481 15.19 7.63 -18.19
CA LEU A 481 15.30 6.49 -19.11
C LEU A 481 15.54 6.89 -20.60
N THR A 482 15.43 8.18 -20.92
CA THR A 482 15.67 8.69 -22.29
C THR A 482 17.06 9.26 -22.45
N SER A 483 17.63 9.88 -21.41
CA SER A 483 18.95 10.55 -21.48
C SER A 483 20.03 9.88 -20.64
N GLY A 484 19.68 8.95 -19.75
CA GLY A 484 20.60 8.34 -18.79
C GLY A 484 20.81 9.20 -17.52
N MET A 485 20.48 10.48 -17.52
CA MET A 485 20.80 11.43 -16.46
C MET A 485 20.27 10.97 -15.10
N ALA A 486 21.15 10.93 -14.10
CA ALA A 486 20.80 10.69 -12.69
C ALA A 486 20.56 12.03 -11.97
N THR A 487 19.49 12.09 -11.19
CA THR A 487 19.15 13.24 -10.34
C THR A 487 18.98 12.78 -8.90
N LYS A 488 19.79 13.32 -7.99
CA LYS A 488 19.76 12.97 -6.58
C LYS A 488 18.42 13.40 -5.95
N LEU A 489 17.78 12.47 -5.23
CA LEU A 489 16.58 12.73 -4.44
C LEU A 489 16.92 12.99 -2.98
N ALA A 490 17.60 12.03 -2.34
CA ALA A 490 17.94 12.12 -0.91
C ALA A 490 19.14 11.25 -0.56
N ASP A 491 19.84 11.60 0.51
CA ASP A 491 20.84 10.72 1.11
C ASP A 491 20.16 9.52 1.77
N MET A 492 20.77 8.34 1.65
CA MET A 492 20.33 7.15 2.37
C MET A 492 21.07 7.06 3.71
N PRO A 493 20.38 6.79 4.81
CA PRO A 493 21.04 6.70 6.13
C PRO A 493 21.94 5.47 6.27
N ASN A 494 21.76 4.47 5.43
CA ASN A 494 22.51 3.22 5.41
C ASN A 494 23.13 2.98 4.04
N SER A 495 24.31 2.35 4.01
CA SER A 495 24.80 1.71 2.79
C SER A 495 23.96 0.47 2.51
N VAL A 496 23.58 0.26 1.25
CA VAL A 496 22.73 -0.85 0.83
C VAL A 496 23.39 -1.66 -0.30
N ARG A 497 23.00 -2.91 -0.47
CA ARG A 497 23.47 -3.83 -1.52
C ARG A 497 22.44 -4.12 -2.58
N ALA A 498 21.16 -3.97 -2.25
CA ALA A 498 20.04 -4.25 -3.14
C ALA A 498 18.90 -3.29 -2.87
N PHE A 499 18.08 -3.04 -3.89
CA PHE A 499 16.97 -2.08 -3.82
C PHE A 499 15.86 -2.50 -4.77
N ALA A 500 14.61 -2.36 -4.34
CA ALA A 500 13.40 -2.55 -5.14
C ALA A 500 12.28 -1.62 -4.68
N VAL A 501 11.37 -1.25 -5.57
CA VAL A 501 10.18 -0.45 -5.25
C VAL A 501 8.91 -1.31 -5.25
N GLY A 502 7.89 -0.87 -4.50
CA GLY A 502 6.59 -1.54 -4.51
C GLY A 502 5.87 -1.40 -5.85
N LEU A 503 5.09 -2.40 -6.22
CA LEU A 503 4.44 -2.52 -7.55
C LEU A 503 3.32 -1.51 -7.80
N GLY A 504 2.73 -0.90 -6.78
CA GLY A 504 1.58 0.00 -6.91
C GLY A 504 1.93 1.48 -7.19
N PHE A 505 3.20 1.84 -7.51
CA PHE A 505 3.68 3.22 -7.61
C PHE A 505 4.26 3.60 -8.96
#